data_ea18a0d4b71559066b904d5d4e76cf8f
#
_entry.id   ea18a0d4b71559066b904d5d4e76cf8f
#
_cell.length_a   1.000
_cell.length_b   1.000
_cell.length_c   1.000
_cell.angle_alpha   90.00
_cell.angle_beta   90.00
_cell.angle_gamma   90.00
#
_symmetry.space_group_name_H-M   'P 1'
#
loop_
_entity.id
_entity.type
_entity.pdbx_description
1 polymer ?
#
loop_
_entity_poly.entity_id
_entity_poly.type
_entity_poly.pdbx_seq_one_letter_code
_entity_poly.pdbx_strand_id
1 'polypeptide(L)'
;MRAHIVIIGAGISGLAAAITIGEGVDKLIAAGKTIARPEMTLLDAADWIGGRARTDELSTGVSVDAGAHWFHGGARNPFYKWACDRHYDLGPIGIDTATRRFNVSVEGAVAPEQREWAMNRLYEMYAIWKAQHRDEDVSLRQLADMSKSRVIVAVAEERANNWMAVDSAAKVSSDEFWGDDAGSGGMQLQDGIEKLIAAMTNEARYYKADIQLRRVVQTVKKAGKHFVVVTDKHTVEADYVLSTLSVGALKSHGVRFDKSARSQLDPVLAGMTAAKMTKIFVPLRPEFFAERNIAPDTFVTIYEQRHAWLLHLRTDGKPLVTIFASGAMSDLVEKSHHADIENQMLDLLERVGEPDLSGARNNLEGRFHITDWTTNPNFLAAYSAMLPGVKRRNPLVIGNLVFAGEAFVQDLKKSPSQMTGAWESGRIAGKKILTKLALEARRAGEVGSGPQSS
;
A
#
# COMPACT_ATOMS: atom_id res chain seq x y z
N MET A 1 28.65 20.70 -10.91
CA MET A 1 27.36 20.56 -11.62
C MET A 1 26.27 20.22 -10.59
N ARG A 2 25.04 20.60 -10.86
CA ARG A 2 23.88 20.28 -10.03
C ARG A 2 23.38 18.89 -10.43
N ALA A 3 23.29 17.96 -9.49
CA ALA A 3 22.81 16.62 -9.78
C ALA A 3 21.31 16.62 -10.10
N HIS A 4 20.89 15.80 -11.05
CA HIS A 4 19.47 15.59 -11.37
C HIS A 4 19.00 14.22 -10.88
N ILE A 5 17.92 14.21 -10.08
CA ILE A 5 17.29 13.02 -9.53
C ILE A 5 15.92 12.87 -10.16
N VAL A 6 15.71 11.75 -10.85
CA VAL A 6 14.39 11.38 -11.36
C VAL A 6 13.76 10.36 -10.42
N ILE A 7 12.56 10.65 -9.94
CA ILE A 7 11.75 9.78 -9.08
C ILE A 7 10.55 9.30 -9.90
N ILE A 8 10.43 8.00 -10.10
CA ILE A 8 9.33 7.37 -10.83
C ILE A 8 8.25 6.98 -9.83
N GLY A 9 7.14 7.70 -9.87
CA GLY A 9 6.02 7.62 -8.95
C GLY A 9 5.94 8.79 -7.97
N ALA A 10 4.80 9.51 -7.98
CA ALA A 10 4.45 10.58 -7.05
C ALA A 10 3.51 10.09 -5.93
N GLY A 11 3.63 8.82 -5.55
CA GLY A 11 2.99 8.25 -4.37
C GLY A 11 3.69 8.63 -3.07
N ILE A 12 3.19 8.16 -1.93
CA ILE A 12 3.77 8.43 -0.58
C ILE A 12 5.28 8.19 -0.55
N SER A 13 5.77 7.11 -1.18
CA SER A 13 7.20 6.78 -1.18
C SER A 13 8.04 7.80 -1.96
N GLY A 14 7.58 8.22 -3.13
CA GLY A 14 8.27 9.24 -3.94
C GLY A 14 8.30 10.60 -3.27
N LEU A 15 7.16 11.03 -2.70
CA LEU A 15 7.04 12.28 -1.95
C LEU A 15 7.95 12.26 -0.70
N ALA A 16 7.93 11.16 0.08
CA ALA A 16 8.79 11.01 1.26
C ALA A 16 10.28 11.04 0.92
N ALA A 17 10.67 10.48 -0.23
CA ALA A 17 12.05 10.54 -0.71
C ALA A 17 12.46 11.98 -1.07
N ALA A 18 11.62 12.69 -1.84
CA ALA A 18 11.88 14.07 -2.24
C ALA A 18 12.01 15.00 -1.02
N ILE A 19 11.08 14.89 -0.06
CA ILE A 19 11.13 15.65 1.20
C ILE A 19 12.42 15.33 1.96
N THR A 20 12.76 14.04 2.10
CA THR A 20 13.97 13.61 2.85
C THR A 20 15.26 14.14 2.21
N ILE A 21 15.34 14.14 0.88
CA ILE A 21 16.49 14.68 0.15
C ILE A 21 16.57 16.19 0.36
N GLY A 22 15.48 16.92 0.17
CA GLY A 22 15.42 18.35 0.32
C GLY A 22 15.79 18.82 1.72
N GLU A 23 15.14 18.25 2.74
CA GLU A 23 15.43 18.52 4.16
C GLU A 23 16.87 18.18 4.52
N GLY A 24 17.40 17.07 4.01
CA GLY A 24 18.76 16.65 4.27
C GLY A 24 19.81 17.58 3.64
N VAL A 25 19.56 18.08 2.43
CA VAL A 25 20.40 19.08 1.78
C VAL A 25 20.42 20.37 2.57
N ASP A 26 19.26 20.84 3.06
CA ASP A 26 19.18 22.05 3.89
C ASP A 26 19.98 21.92 5.18
N LYS A 27 19.88 20.76 5.85
CA LYS A 27 20.68 20.46 7.04
C LYS A 27 22.18 20.46 6.76
N LEU A 28 22.61 19.94 5.61
CA LEU A 28 24.03 19.97 5.22
C LEU A 28 24.50 21.37 4.93
N ILE A 29 23.72 22.19 4.23
CA ILE A 29 24.04 23.60 3.97
C ILE A 29 24.12 24.39 5.29
N ALA A 30 23.16 24.24 6.19
CA ALA A 30 23.13 24.85 7.50
C ALA A 30 24.33 24.43 8.36
N ALA A 31 24.87 23.23 8.17
CA ALA A 31 26.10 22.74 8.81
C ALA A 31 27.40 23.19 8.09
N GLY A 32 27.32 24.16 7.18
CA GLY A 32 28.46 24.71 6.46
C GLY A 32 29.07 23.81 5.39
N LYS A 33 28.32 22.77 4.93
CA LYS A 33 28.80 21.89 3.85
C LYS A 33 28.53 22.50 2.50
N THR A 34 29.52 22.48 1.62
CA THR A 34 29.36 22.90 0.22
C THR A 34 28.69 21.81 -0.58
N ILE A 35 27.36 21.91 -0.75
CA ILE A 35 26.55 21.00 -1.55
C ILE A 35 25.56 21.81 -2.40
N ALA A 36 25.47 21.52 -3.70
CA ALA A 36 24.45 22.12 -4.55
C ALA A 36 23.11 21.40 -4.34
N ARG A 37 22.00 22.16 -4.29
CA ARG A 37 20.67 21.55 -4.31
C ARG A 37 20.49 20.74 -5.59
N PRO A 38 20.10 19.46 -5.50
CA PRO A 38 19.78 18.69 -6.68
C PRO A 38 18.51 19.24 -7.36
N GLU A 39 18.40 18.98 -8.64
CA GLU A 39 17.13 19.04 -9.35
C GLU A 39 16.37 17.74 -9.07
N MET A 40 15.08 17.82 -8.76
CA MET A 40 14.24 16.64 -8.49
C MET A 40 13.02 16.68 -9.38
N THR A 41 12.85 15.66 -10.23
CA THR A 41 11.67 15.48 -11.08
C THR A 41 10.94 14.21 -10.69
N LEU A 42 9.67 14.33 -10.29
CA LEU A 42 8.79 13.19 -10.03
C LEU A 42 7.93 12.96 -11.27
N LEU A 43 8.00 11.76 -11.85
CA LEU A 43 7.22 11.36 -13.03
C LEU A 43 6.14 10.36 -12.59
N ASP A 44 4.87 10.68 -12.79
CA ASP A 44 3.78 9.76 -12.50
C ASP A 44 2.90 9.53 -13.73
N ALA A 45 2.53 8.27 -13.97
CA ALA A 45 1.67 7.89 -15.08
C ALA A 45 0.21 8.30 -14.84
N ALA A 46 -0.22 8.37 -13.59
CA ALA A 46 -1.56 8.79 -13.20
C ALA A 46 -1.76 10.31 -13.41
N ASP A 47 -2.98 10.76 -13.36
CA ASP A 47 -3.36 12.17 -13.38
C ASP A 47 -3.62 12.74 -11.98
N TRP A 48 -3.28 11.99 -10.94
CA TRP A 48 -3.33 12.40 -9.53
C TRP A 48 -2.03 12.09 -8.80
N ILE A 49 -1.79 12.79 -7.69
CA ILE A 49 -0.69 12.57 -6.75
C ILE A 49 -1.17 11.67 -5.61
N GLY A 50 -0.29 10.82 -5.07
CA GLY A 50 -0.61 9.92 -3.95
C GLY A 50 -0.54 8.44 -4.30
N GLY A 51 -0.60 8.10 -5.60
CA GLY A 51 -0.58 6.72 -6.08
C GLY A 51 -1.79 5.94 -5.54
N ARG A 52 -1.56 4.88 -4.76
CA ARG A 52 -2.61 4.07 -4.12
C ARG A 52 -3.17 4.65 -2.81
N ALA A 53 -2.76 5.84 -2.42
CA ALA A 53 -3.41 6.67 -1.40
C ALA A 53 -4.18 7.77 -2.12
N ARG A 54 -5.48 7.54 -2.31
CA ARG A 54 -6.35 8.36 -3.14
C ARG A 54 -7.74 8.46 -2.52
N THR A 55 -8.27 9.67 -2.50
CA THR A 55 -9.67 9.96 -2.18
C THR A 55 -10.42 10.23 -3.48
N ASP A 56 -11.59 9.60 -3.65
CA ASP A 56 -12.49 9.80 -4.78
C ASP A 56 -13.80 10.41 -4.30
N GLU A 57 -14.50 11.10 -5.17
CA GLU A 57 -15.83 11.62 -4.92
C GLU A 57 -16.88 10.70 -5.58
N LEU A 58 -17.85 10.24 -4.80
CA LEU A 58 -18.98 9.46 -5.29
C LEU A 58 -19.98 10.35 -6.05
N SER A 59 -20.86 9.71 -6.81
CA SER A 59 -21.97 10.42 -7.53
C SER A 59 -22.91 11.21 -6.61
N THR A 60 -22.87 10.95 -5.31
CA THR A 60 -23.62 11.65 -4.26
C THR A 60 -22.87 12.86 -3.67
N GLY A 61 -21.64 13.15 -4.14
CA GLY A 61 -20.77 14.18 -3.56
C GLY A 61 -20.03 13.74 -2.29
N VAL A 62 -20.17 12.49 -1.87
CA VAL A 62 -19.48 11.94 -0.71
C VAL A 62 -18.06 11.53 -1.09
N SER A 63 -17.05 12.08 -0.40
CA SER A 63 -15.66 11.69 -0.57
C SER A 63 -15.34 10.38 0.15
N VAL A 64 -14.60 9.47 -0.50
CA VAL A 64 -14.20 8.16 0.03
C VAL A 64 -12.75 7.85 -0.28
N ASP A 65 -12.06 7.15 0.61
CA ASP A 65 -10.72 6.67 0.34
C ASP A 65 -10.75 5.40 -0.52
N ALA A 66 -10.54 5.59 -1.81
CA ALA A 66 -10.51 4.50 -2.80
C ALA A 66 -9.34 3.53 -2.57
N GLY A 67 -8.23 4.03 -2.08
CA GLY A 67 -7.03 3.24 -1.78
C GLY A 67 -6.81 3.03 -0.28
N ALA A 68 -5.61 3.35 0.16
CA ALA A 68 -5.21 3.25 1.56
C ALA A 68 -6.07 4.16 2.45
N HIS A 69 -6.47 3.66 3.60
CA HIS A 69 -7.48 4.30 4.45
C HIS A 69 -7.05 4.39 5.92
N TRP A 70 -6.30 3.38 6.43
CA TRP A 70 -5.96 3.29 7.85
C TRP A 70 -4.49 3.54 8.17
N PHE A 71 -4.25 4.21 9.28
CA PHE A 71 -2.99 4.17 10.01
C PHE A 71 -3.06 3.01 11.03
N HIS A 72 -2.53 1.86 10.66
CA HIS A 72 -2.46 0.72 11.59
C HIS A 72 -1.57 1.05 12.79
N GLY A 73 -1.95 0.56 13.97
CA GLY A 73 -1.30 0.92 15.24
C GLY A 73 -1.74 2.27 15.84
N GLY A 74 -2.71 2.94 15.21
CA GLY A 74 -3.34 4.14 15.72
C GLY A 74 -2.35 5.28 15.96
N ALA A 75 -2.48 6.00 17.06
CA ALA A 75 -1.62 7.14 17.43
C ALA A 75 -0.14 6.76 17.61
N ARG A 76 0.20 5.48 17.70
CA ARG A 76 1.60 4.99 17.77
C ARG A 76 2.24 4.88 16.39
N ASN A 77 1.46 4.96 15.31
CA ASN A 77 1.95 4.84 13.94
C ASN A 77 3.05 5.89 13.66
N PRO A 78 4.25 5.50 13.22
CA PRO A 78 5.36 6.44 13.05
C PRO A 78 5.15 7.42 11.89
N PHE A 79 4.39 7.05 10.87
CA PHE A 79 4.06 7.94 9.77
C PHE A 79 3.04 9.00 10.21
N TYR A 80 2.03 8.60 10.98
CA TYR A 80 1.08 9.52 11.58
C TYR A 80 1.79 10.54 12.50
N LYS A 81 2.66 10.06 13.40
CA LYS A 81 3.46 10.95 14.27
C LYS A 81 4.31 11.91 13.47
N TRP A 82 4.97 11.43 12.42
CA TRP A 82 5.79 12.28 11.56
C TRP A 82 4.98 13.40 10.91
N ALA A 83 3.72 13.12 10.49
CA ALA A 83 2.82 14.13 9.95
C ALA A 83 2.38 15.15 11.02
N CYS A 84 2.07 14.67 12.23
CA CYS A 84 1.73 15.55 13.37
C CYS A 84 2.91 16.46 13.77
N ASP A 85 4.14 15.93 13.84
CA ASP A 85 5.35 16.69 14.17
C ASP A 85 5.63 17.81 13.15
N ARG A 86 5.09 17.70 11.93
CA ARG A 86 5.14 18.71 10.87
C ARG A 86 3.94 19.66 10.88
N HIS A 87 3.05 19.51 11.83
CA HIS A 87 1.81 20.30 11.92
C HIS A 87 0.96 20.25 10.65
N TYR A 88 0.93 19.08 9.98
CA TYR A 88 0.02 18.89 8.85
C TYR A 88 -1.41 18.94 9.35
N ASP A 89 -2.26 19.68 8.64
CA ASP A 89 -3.70 19.61 8.87
C ASP A 89 -4.24 18.28 8.29
N LEU A 90 -4.50 17.34 9.19
CA LEU A 90 -5.01 16.02 8.82
C LEU A 90 -6.53 15.94 8.94
N GLY A 91 -7.19 17.02 9.38
CA GLY A 91 -8.62 17.03 9.68
C GLY A 91 -9.01 16.17 10.88
N PRO A 92 -10.30 15.88 11.05
CA PRO A 92 -10.80 15.01 12.11
C PRO A 92 -10.29 13.59 11.96
N ILE A 93 -10.09 12.93 13.09
CA ILE A 93 -9.57 11.57 13.17
C ILE A 93 -10.65 10.65 13.71
N GLY A 94 -10.99 9.64 12.94
CA GLY A 94 -11.76 8.49 13.40
C GLY A 94 -10.83 7.46 14.04
N ILE A 95 -11.28 6.85 15.12
CA ILE A 95 -10.60 5.72 15.73
C ILE A 95 -11.43 4.48 15.41
N ASP A 96 -10.82 3.53 14.70
CA ASP A 96 -11.41 2.21 14.53
C ASP A 96 -11.38 1.50 15.90
N THR A 97 -12.42 1.73 16.67
CA THR A 97 -12.59 1.08 17.97
C THR A 97 -13.10 -0.35 17.82
N ALA A 98 -13.42 -0.78 16.60
CA ALA A 98 -13.96 -2.12 16.32
C ALA A 98 -15.09 -2.56 17.27
N THR A 99 -15.86 -1.60 17.78
CA THR A 99 -16.83 -1.81 18.87
C THR A 99 -18.04 -2.62 18.41
N ARG A 100 -18.29 -2.68 17.11
CA ARG A 100 -19.42 -3.43 16.54
C ARG A 100 -18.96 -4.27 15.36
N ARG A 101 -18.76 -5.57 15.61
CA ARG A 101 -18.42 -6.57 14.61
C ARG A 101 -19.48 -7.66 14.58
N PHE A 102 -20.01 -7.91 13.40
CA PHE A 102 -20.95 -9.00 13.15
C PHE A 102 -20.28 -10.04 12.26
N ASN A 103 -20.50 -11.30 12.56
CA ASN A 103 -19.99 -12.41 11.76
C ASN A 103 -21.19 -13.24 11.26
N VAL A 104 -21.38 -13.27 9.96
CA VAL A 104 -22.44 -14.00 9.31
C VAL A 104 -21.80 -15.17 8.55
N SER A 105 -22.23 -16.39 8.82
CA SER A 105 -21.79 -17.57 8.06
C SER A 105 -22.95 -18.05 7.19
N VAL A 106 -22.68 -18.18 5.88
CA VAL A 106 -23.65 -18.84 4.99
C VAL A 106 -23.56 -20.35 5.11
N GLU A 107 -24.56 -21.06 4.60
CA GLU A 107 -24.59 -22.52 4.60
C GLU A 107 -23.31 -23.11 4.00
N GLY A 108 -22.70 -24.08 4.68
CA GLY A 108 -21.44 -24.72 4.27
C GLY A 108 -20.16 -23.97 4.62
N ALA A 109 -20.24 -22.77 5.20
CA ALA A 109 -19.06 -22.06 5.76
C ALA A 109 -18.68 -22.65 7.14
N VAL A 110 -17.42 -22.38 7.55
CA VAL A 110 -16.95 -22.78 8.89
C VAL A 110 -17.69 -21.96 9.94
N ALA A 111 -18.21 -22.63 10.96
CA ALA A 111 -18.92 -21.97 12.06
C ALA A 111 -17.99 -21.01 12.85
N PRO A 112 -18.51 -19.92 13.44
CA PRO A 112 -17.70 -18.91 14.13
C PRO A 112 -16.79 -19.48 15.21
N GLU A 113 -17.32 -20.37 16.05
CA GLU A 113 -16.57 -20.99 17.16
C GLU A 113 -15.42 -21.89 16.64
N GLN A 114 -15.69 -22.63 15.58
CA GLN A 114 -14.67 -23.46 14.90
C GLN A 114 -13.59 -22.61 14.25
N ARG A 115 -13.98 -21.44 13.74
CA ARG A 115 -13.04 -20.49 13.13
C ARG A 115 -12.11 -19.89 14.16
N GLU A 116 -12.63 -19.44 15.30
CA GLU A 116 -11.83 -18.91 16.40
C GLU A 116 -10.86 -19.99 16.93
N TRP A 117 -11.37 -21.19 17.16
CA TRP A 117 -10.53 -22.34 17.54
C TRP A 117 -9.41 -22.60 16.53
N ALA A 118 -9.73 -22.60 15.24
CA ALA A 118 -8.74 -22.86 14.17
C ALA A 118 -7.67 -21.77 14.11
N MET A 119 -8.03 -20.49 14.30
CA MET A 119 -7.08 -19.39 14.35
C MET A 119 -6.13 -19.49 15.55
N ASN A 120 -6.66 -19.79 16.73
CA ASN A 120 -5.85 -19.99 17.92
C ASN A 120 -4.89 -21.17 17.72
N ARG A 121 -5.36 -22.26 17.12
CA ARG A 121 -4.51 -23.41 16.82
C ARG A 121 -3.43 -23.13 15.79
N LEU A 122 -3.72 -22.37 14.74
CA LEU A 122 -2.73 -21.91 13.76
C LEU A 122 -1.64 -21.05 14.44
N TYR A 123 -2.02 -20.16 15.33
CA TYR A 123 -1.07 -19.35 16.09
C TYR A 123 -0.15 -20.19 16.98
N GLU A 124 -0.72 -21.15 17.72
CA GLU A 124 0.08 -22.10 18.52
C GLU A 124 1.07 -22.88 17.68
N MET A 125 0.62 -23.38 16.52
CA MET A 125 1.46 -24.12 15.59
C MET A 125 2.59 -23.25 15.03
N TYR A 126 2.31 -22.00 14.69
CA TYR A 126 3.31 -21.03 14.28
C TYR A 126 4.34 -20.78 15.40
N ALA A 127 3.90 -20.59 16.63
CA ALA A 127 4.78 -20.36 17.78
C ALA A 127 5.70 -21.58 18.03
N ILE A 128 5.15 -22.80 17.97
CA ILE A 128 5.93 -24.04 18.08
C ILE A 128 6.94 -24.18 16.93
N TRP A 129 6.50 -23.93 15.69
CA TRP A 129 7.38 -23.96 14.53
C TRP A 129 8.56 -23.00 14.68
N LYS A 130 8.30 -21.75 15.03
CA LYS A 130 9.34 -20.72 15.22
C LYS A 130 10.29 -21.02 16.37
N ALA A 131 9.83 -21.67 17.44
CA ALA A 131 10.69 -22.09 18.53
C ALA A 131 11.72 -23.14 18.09
N GLN A 132 11.35 -24.01 17.15
CA GLN A 132 12.20 -25.10 16.63
C GLN A 132 13.00 -24.69 15.38
N HIS A 133 12.46 -23.79 14.55
CA HIS A 133 12.97 -23.40 13.23
C HIS A 133 13.05 -21.88 13.11
N ARG A 134 13.85 -21.24 13.98
CA ARG A 134 13.87 -19.77 14.18
C ARG A 134 14.06 -18.97 12.88
N ASP A 135 14.89 -19.46 11.96
CA ASP A 135 15.26 -18.77 10.71
C ASP A 135 14.49 -19.27 9.48
N GLU A 136 13.66 -20.28 9.64
CA GLU A 136 12.86 -20.85 8.56
C GLU A 136 11.44 -20.26 8.57
N ASP A 137 10.96 -19.93 7.39
CA ASP A 137 9.58 -19.49 7.15
C ASP A 137 8.86 -20.52 6.28
N VAL A 138 7.63 -20.81 6.61
CA VAL A 138 6.74 -21.72 5.86
C VAL A 138 5.50 -20.99 5.40
N SER A 139 4.78 -21.54 4.42
CA SER A 139 3.50 -20.99 4.05
C SER A 139 2.46 -21.23 5.15
N LEU A 140 1.48 -20.33 5.20
CA LEU A 140 0.31 -20.50 6.07
C LEU A 140 -0.40 -21.84 5.79
N ARG A 141 -0.39 -22.29 4.51
CA ARG A 141 -0.92 -23.59 4.10
C ARG A 141 -0.12 -24.76 4.65
N GLN A 142 1.21 -24.75 4.54
CA GLN A 142 2.06 -25.81 5.10
C GLN A 142 1.86 -25.91 6.61
N LEU A 143 1.78 -24.78 7.30
CA LEU A 143 1.50 -24.76 8.73
C LEU A 143 0.13 -25.38 9.04
N ALA A 144 -0.91 -25.03 8.27
CA ALA A 144 -2.24 -25.60 8.44
C ALA A 144 -2.30 -27.11 8.16
N ASP A 145 -1.58 -27.60 7.14
CA ASP A 145 -1.53 -29.03 6.76
C ASP A 145 -0.91 -29.89 7.86
N MET A 146 0.01 -29.35 8.67
CA MET A 146 0.58 -30.07 9.82
C MET A 146 -0.50 -30.48 10.86
N SER A 147 -1.60 -29.75 10.91
CA SER A 147 -2.72 -30.05 11.81
C SER A 147 -3.55 -31.27 11.39
N LYS A 148 -3.48 -31.66 10.11
CA LYS A 148 -4.36 -32.65 9.48
C LYS A 148 -5.87 -32.31 9.59
N SER A 149 -6.21 -31.08 9.99
CA SER A 149 -7.59 -30.61 10.19
C SER A 149 -8.07 -29.86 8.94
N ARG A 150 -9.16 -30.34 8.34
CA ARG A 150 -9.81 -29.65 7.23
C ARG A 150 -10.32 -28.26 7.61
N VAL A 151 -10.74 -28.07 8.84
CA VAL A 151 -11.23 -26.79 9.35
C VAL A 151 -10.08 -25.77 9.42
N ILE A 152 -8.92 -26.16 9.96
CA ILE A 152 -7.74 -25.28 10.05
C ILE A 152 -7.26 -24.89 8.65
N VAL A 153 -7.24 -25.84 7.71
CA VAL A 153 -6.88 -25.56 6.31
C VAL A 153 -7.87 -24.59 5.67
N ALA A 154 -9.17 -24.80 5.86
CA ALA A 154 -10.19 -23.89 5.31
C ALA A 154 -10.04 -22.46 5.86
N VAL A 155 -9.80 -22.34 7.15
CA VAL A 155 -9.59 -21.02 7.80
C VAL A 155 -8.28 -20.37 7.33
N ALA A 156 -7.20 -21.14 7.13
CA ALA A 156 -5.96 -20.62 6.57
C ALA A 156 -6.15 -20.04 5.16
N GLU A 157 -6.87 -20.74 4.28
CA GLU A 157 -7.20 -20.26 2.93
C GLU A 157 -8.08 -18.99 2.98
N GLU A 158 -9.08 -18.97 3.87
CA GLU A 158 -9.93 -17.81 4.07
C GLU A 158 -9.10 -16.58 4.52
N ARG A 159 -8.18 -16.76 5.48
CA ARG A 159 -7.33 -15.68 5.99
C ARG A 159 -6.33 -15.18 4.94
N ALA A 160 -5.78 -16.08 4.15
CA ALA A 160 -4.93 -15.69 3.03
C ALA A 160 -5.69 -14.80 2.04
N ASN A 161 -6.93 -15.17 1.74
CA ASN A 161 -7.79 -14.41 0.84
C ASN A 161 -8.18 -13.06 1.43
N ASN A 162 -8.74 -13.03 2.64
CA ASN A 162 -9.31 -11.82 3.23
C ASN A 162 -8.28 -10.83 3.77
N TRP A 163 -7.28 -11.31 4.50
CA TRP A 163 -6.33 -10.43 5.19
C TRP A 163 -5.11 -10.12 4.35
N MET A 164 -4.60 -11.12 3.65
CA MET A 164 -3.42 -10.93 2.82
C MET A 164 -3.78 -10.60 1.36
N ALA A 165 -5.08 -10.68 1.03
CA ALA A 165 -5.60 -10.45 -0.33
C ALA A 165 -4.88 -11.28 -1.41
N VAL A 166 -4.51 -12.51 -1.03
CA VAL A 166 -3.80 -13.48 -1.87
C VAL A 166 -4.68 -14.70 -2.07
N ASP A 167 -4.72 -15.25 -3.26
CA ASP A 167 -5.64 -16.30 -3.71
C ASP A 167 -5.40 -17.68 -3.08
N SER A 168 -4.30 -17.87 -2.32
CA SER A 168 -4.03 -19.14 -1.62
C SER A 168 -3.08 -18.95 -0.44
N ALA A 169 -3.36 -19.67 0.65
CA ALA A 169 -2.50 -19.77 1.82
C ALA A 169 -1.11 -20.37 1.52
N ALA A 170 -0.96 -21.08 0.41
CA ALA A 170 0.35 -21.58 -0.04
C ALA A 170 1.30 -20.47 -0.50
N LYS A 171 0.78 -19.29 -0.82
CA LYS A 171 1.53 -18.12 -1.26
C LYS A 171 1.74 -17.07 -0.15
N VAL A 172 1.31 -17.34 1.06
CA VAL A 172 1.42 -16.43 2.20
C VAL A 172 2.51 -16.93 3.14
N SER A 173 3.51 -16.07 3.39
CA SER A 173 4.52 -16.28 4.43
C SER A 173 3.86 -16.26 5.81
N SER A 174 4.12 -17.29 6.63
CA SER A 174 3.61 -17.31 8.01
C SER A 174 4.28 -16.25 8.87
N ASP A 175 5.54 -15.93 8.61
CA ASP A 175 6.27 -14.87 9.31
C ASP A 175 5.66 -13.49 9.00
N GLU A 176 5.25 -13.24 7.75
CA GLU A 176 4.57 -12.00 7.39
C GLU A 176 3.15 -11.93 7.96
N PHE A 177 2.42 -13.03 7.93
CA PHE A 177 1.06 -13.09 8.45
C PHE A 177 0.98 -12.79 9.96
N TRP A 178 1.94 -13.31 10.76
CA TRP A 178 1.97 -13.11 12.21
C TRP A 178 2.90 -11.97 12.66
N GLY A 179 3.81 -11.54 11.81
CA GLY A 179 4.82 -10.52 12.15
C GLY A 179 4.33 -9.08 12.02
N ASP A 180 3.22 -8.87 11.33
CA ASP A 180 2.62 -7.55 11.19
C ASP A 180 1.78 -7.24 12.44
N ASP A 181 2.30 -6.38 13.31
CA ASP A 181 1.62 -5.88 14.53
C ASP A 181 0.48 -4.87 14.20
N ALA A 182 -0.10 -5.00 13.01
CA ALA A 182 -1.22 -4.18 12.56
C ALA A 182 -2.52 -4.40 13.38
N GLY A 183 -2.51 -5.39 14.29
CA GLY A 183 -3.71 -5.87 14.99
C GLY A 183 -4.28 -4.98 16.10
N SER A 184 -3.65 -3.85 16.42
CA SER A 184 -4.11 -3.02 17.56
C SER A 184 -4.76 -1.71 17.11
N GLY A 185 -5.92 -1.79 16.49
CA GLY A 185 -6.72 -0.63 16.11
C GLY A 185 -6.16 0.19 14.96
N GLY A 186 -7.00 0.69 14.11
CA GLY A 186 -6.67 1.63 13.04
C GLY A 186 -7.10 3.05 13.40
N MET A 187 -6.44 4.03 12.83
CA MET A 187 -6.93 5.41 12.76
C MET A 187 -7.16 5.76 11.31
N GLN A 188 -8.22 6.49 11.05
CA GLN A 188 -8.58 6.95 9.72
C GLN A 188 -8.75 8.48 9.73
N LEU A 189 -8.45 9.10 8.60
CA LEU A 189 -8.69 10.52 8.40
C LEU A 189 -10.12 10.68 7.86
N GLN A 190 -11.02 11.26 8.63
CA GLN A 190 -12.45 11.36 8.26
C GLN A 190 -12.67 12.21 7.02
N ASP A 191 -11.81 13.20 6.78
CA ASP A 191 -11.83 14.03 5.57
C ASP A 191 -11.09 13.39 4.37
N GLY A 192 -10.57 12.19 4.56
CA GLY A 192 -9.85 11.42 3.54
C GLY A 192 -8.32 11.61 3.57
N ILE A 193 -7.63 10.66 2.96
CA ILE A 193 -6.15 10.63 2.86
C ILE A 193 -5.60 11.78 2.02
N GLU A 194 -6.44 12.42 1.21
CA GLU A 194 -6.09 13.52 0.33
C GLU A 194 -5.41 14.69 1.07
N LYS A 195 -5.86 15.03 2.29
CA LYS A 195 -5.24 16.09 3.10
C LYS A 195 -3.76 15.81 3.39
N LEU A 196 -3.45 14.57 3.76
CA LEU A 196 -2.06 14.16 3.99
C LEU A 196 -1.24 14.23 2.71
N ILE A 197 -1.79 13.75 1.59
CA ILE A 197 -1.13 13.79 0.29
C ILE A 197 -0.88 15.22 -0.17
N ALA A 198 -1.84 16.11 0.01
CA ALA A 198 -1.70 17.53 -0.30
C ALA A 198 -0.59 18.20 0.54
N ALA A 199 -0.54 17.92 1.85
CA ALA A 199 0.50 18.43 2.73
C ALA A 199 1.90 17.95 2.32
N MET A 200 2.07 16.65 2.06
CA MET A 200 3.32 16.08 1.56
C MET A 200 3.73 16.68 0.20
N THR A 201 2.76 16.89 -0.68
CA THR A 201 2.98 17.49 -2.00
C THR A 201 3.50 18.92 -1.87
N ASN A 202 2.89 19.72 -1.01
CA ASN A 202 3.30 21.09 -0.75
C ASN A 202 4.72 21.13 -0.17
N GLU A 203 5.05 20.24 0.76
CA GLU A 203 6.40 20.16 1.32
C GLU A 203 7.44 19.71 0.27
N ALA A 204 7.12 18.72 -0.58
CA ALA A 204 8.00 18.32 -1.68
C ALA A 204 8.26 19.47 -2.64
N ARG A 205 7.23 20.25 -3.00
CA ARG A 205 7.35 21.47 -3.84
C ARG A 205 8.15 22.58 -3.15
N TYR A 206 8.01 22.72 -1.85
CA TYR A 206 8.88 23.66 -1.07
C TYR A 206 10.36 23.34 -1.30
N TYR A 207 10.74 22.06 -1.34
CA TYR A 207 12.08 21.60 -1.68
C TYR A 207 12.37 21.58 -3.19
N LYS A 208 11.51 22.22 -4.01
CA LYS A 208 11.67 22.39 -5.46
C LYS A 208 11.58 21.08 -6.25
N ALA A 209 10.82 20.12 -5.75
CA ALA A 209 10.45 18.96 -6.54
C ALA A 209 9.45 19.34 -7.65
N ASP A 210 9.81 19.04 -8.90
CA ASP A 210 8.95 19.20 -10.07
C ASP A 210 8.12 17.92 -10.25
N ILE A 211 6.79 18.00 -10.07
CA ILE A 211 5.89 16.85 -10.15
C ILE A 211 5.13 16.90 -11.45
N GLN A 212 5.40 15.94 -12.32
CA GLN A 212 4.83 15.81 -13.65
C GLN A 212 3.90 14.60 -13.71
N LEU A 213 2.61 14.84 -13.80
CA LEU A 213 1.57 13.82 -13.98
C LEU A 213 1.38 13.47 -15.47
N ARG A 214 0.71 12.36 -15.72
CA ARG A 214 0.48 11.83 -17.09
C ARG A 214 1.80 11.69 -17.86
N ARG A 215 2.82 11.15 -17.17
CA ARG A 215 4.16 10.86 -17.72
C ARG A 215 4.47 9.38 -17.52
N VAL A 216 4.11 8.59 -18.53
CA VAL A 216 4.32 7.15 -18.50
C VAL A 216 5.79 6.86 -18.81
N VAL A 217 6.55 6.48 -17.79
CA VAL A 217 7.94 6.03 -17.98
C VAL A 217 7.92 4.68 -18.68
N GLN A 218 8.62 4.57 -19.81
CA GLN A 218 8.70 3.37 -20.63
C GLN A 218 10.04 2.65 -20.46
N THR A 219 11.12 3.39 -20.28
CA THR A 219 12.46 2.82 -20.23
C THR A 219 13.36 3.62 -19.29
N VAL A 220 14.21 2.90 -18.57
CA VAL A 220 15.32 3.45 -17.78
C VAL A 220 16.60 2.74 -18.22
N LYS A 221 17.48 3.46 -18.89
CA LYS A 221 18.74 2.95 -19.43
C LYS A 221 19.93 3.64 -18.78
N LYS A 222 20.95 2.88 -18.42
CA LYS A 222 22.23 3.43 -17.99
C LYS A 222 23.03 3.91 -19.22
N ALA A 223 23.51 5.14 -19.19
CA ALA A 223 24.34 5.76 -20.21
C ALA A 223 25.62 6.31 -19.56
N GLY A 224 26.66 5.49 -19.50
CA GLY A 224 27.91 5.84 -18.78
C GLY A 224 27.67 6.03 -17.29
N LYS A 225 27.83 7.28 -16.81
CA LYS A 225 27.60 7.65 -15.41
C LYS A 225 26.16 8.07 -15.08
N HIS A 226 25.37 8.37 -16.12
CA HIS A 226 24.01 8.87 -16.02
C HIS A 226 22.99 7.82 -16.43
N PHE A 227 21.73 8.14 -16.29
CA PHE A 227 20.58 7.38 -16.79
C PHE A 227 19.82 8.21 -17.81
N VAL A 228 19.25 7.53 -18.78
CA VAL A 228 18.28 8.07 -19.73
C VAL A 228 16.93 7.46 -19.41
N VAL A 229 16.02 8.31 -18.93
CA VAL A 229 14.63 7.96 -18.59
C VAL A 229 13.74 8.41 -19.75
N VAL A 230 13.15 7.45 -20.44
CA VAL A 230 12.26 7.70 -21.59
C VAL A 230 10.82 7.60 -21.13
N THR A 231 10.06 8.66 -21.36
CA THR A 231 8.60 8.68 -21.14
C THR A 231 7.86 8.61 -22.46
N ASP A 232 6.55 8.55 -22.41
CA ASP A 232 5.66 8.66 -23.58
C ASP A 232 5.68 10.06 -24.21
N LYS A 233 6.24 11.08 -23.55
CA LYS A 233 6.27 12.48 -24.02
C LYS A 233 7.67 13.00 -24.34
N HIS A 234 8.64 12.67 -23.51
CA HIS A 234 10.00 13.20 -23.65
C HIS A 234 11.03 12.27 -22.98
N THR A 235 12.29 12.61 -23.13
CA THR A 235 13.41 11.92 -22.49
C THR A 235 14.06 12.84 -21.47
N VAL A 236 14.45 12.27 -20.31
CA VAL A 236 15.10 12.99 -19.21
C VAL A 236 16.42 12.30 -18.90
N GLU A 237 17.51 13.06 -18.80
CA GLU A 237 18.78 12.57 -18.26
C GLU A 237 18.82 12.76 -16.75
N ALA A 238 19.35 11.78 -16.04
CA ALA A 238 19.41 11.78 -14.57
C ALA A 238 20.72 11.20 -14.04
N ASP A 239 21.26 11.79 -12.99
CA ASP A 239 22.39 11.23 -12.25
C ASP A 239 21.96 10.11 -11.30
N TYR A 240 20.73 10.22 -10.80
CA TYR A 240 20.08 9.24 -9.92
C TYR A 240 18.67 8.95 -10.38
N VAL A 241 18.28 7.70 -10.29
CA VAL A 241 16.89 7.28 -10.53
C VAL A 241 16.37 6.53 -9.30
N LEU A 242 15.22 6.94 -8.80
CA LEU A 242 14.46 6.23 -7.78
C LEU A 242 13.16 5.72 -8.38
N SER A 243 12.95 4.40 -8.40
CA SER A 243 11.69 3.78 -8.81
C SER A 243 10.88 3.43 -7.57
N THR A 244 9.64 3.93 -7.49
CA THR A 244 8.67 3.62 -6.42
C THR A 244 7.44 2.89 -6.97
N LEU A 245 7.61 2.22 -8.11
CA LEU A 245 6.57 1.43 -8.77
C LEU A 245 6.09 0.27 -7.89
N SER A 246 4.81 -0.09 -8.04
CA SER A 246 4.22 -1.26 -7.39
C SER A 246 4.88 -2.57 -7.83
N VAL A 247 4.73 -3.61 -7.04
CA VAL A 247 5.21 -4.95 -7.41
C VAL A 247 4.53 -5.45 -8.70
N GLY A 248 3.26 -5.13 -8.92
CA GLY A 248 2.53 -5.46 -10.14
C GLY A 248 3.12 -4.78 -11.37
N ALA A 249 3.34 -3.46 -11.31
CA ALA A 249 3.95 -2.70 -12.39
C ALA A 249 5.39 -3.14 -12.68
N LEU A 250 6.19 -3.48 -11.67
CA LEU A 250 7.55 -4.00 -11.84
C LEU A 250 7.57 -5.39 -12.49
N LYS A 251 6.62 -6.25 -12.15
CA LYS A 251 6.50 -7.62 -12.70
C LYS A 251 5.92 -7.64 -14.10
N SER A 252 5.07 -6.68 -14.47
CA SER A 252 4.47 -6.59 -15.80
C SER A 252 5.46 -6.22 -16.90
N HIS A 253 6.68 -5.78 -16.52
CA HIS A 253 7.68 -5.24 -17.43
C HIS A 253 7.20 -4.01 -18.24
N GLY A 254 6.17 -3.32 -17.77
CA GLY A 254 5.69 -2.08 -18.38
C GLY A 254 6.78 -1.00 -18.47
N VAL A 255 7.67 -0.96 -17.46
CA VAL A 255 8.90 -0.17 -17.49
C VAL A 255 10.10 -1.08 -17.77
N ARG A 256 10.83 -0.81 -18.83
CA ARG A 256 12.03 -1.55 -19.22
C ARG A 256 13.26 -1.00 -18.51
N PHE A 257 13.91 -1.82 -17.70
CA PHE A 257 15.20 -1.55 -17.09
C PHE A 257 16.31 -2.31 -17.83
N ASP A 258 17.56 -1.83 -17.74
CA ASP A 258 18.71 -2.54 -18.29
C ASP A 258 18.84 -3.95 -17.73
N LYS A 259 19.43 -4.85 -18.55
CA LYS A 259 19.67 -6.25 -18.17
C LYS A 259 20.43 -6.37 -16.84
N SER A 260 21.40 -5.49 -16.58
CA SER A 260 22.16 -5.48 -15.31
C SER A 260 21.31 -5.10 -14.09
N ALA A 261 20.32 -4.22 -14.27
CA ALA A 261 19.36 -3.88 -13.22
C ALA A 261 18.34 -5.01 -13.02
N ARG A 262 17.81 -5.56 -14.11
CA ARG A 262 16.84 -6.67 -14.06
C ARG A 262 17.42 -7.92 -13.40
N SER A 263 18.70 -8.28 -13.69
CA SER A 263 19.35 -9.45 -13.07
C SER A 263 19.42 -9.37 -11.53
N GLN A 264 19.39 -8.18 -10.94
CA GLN A 264 19.36 -7.98 -9.50
C GLN A 264 17.93 -7.76 -8.96
N LEU A 265 17.04 -7.17 -9.74
CA LEU A 265 15.66 -6.89 -9.35
C LEU A 265 14.78 -8.15 -9.44
N ASP A 266 14.90 -8.93 -10.52
CA ASP A 266 14.01 -10.06 -10.78
C ASP A 266 14.05 -11.14 -9.67
N PRO A 267 15.20 -11.51 -9.09
CA PRO A 267 15.24 -12.43 -7.95
C PRO A 267 14.51 -11.89 -6.71
N VAL A 268 14.50 -10.56 -6.51
CA VAL A 268 13.75 -9.92 -5.43
C VAL A 268 12.26 -9.97 -5.69
N LEU A 269 11.84 -9.66 -6.92
CA LEU A 269 10.44 -9.70 -7.34
C LEU A 269 9.89 -11.13 -7.36
N ALA A 270 10.71 -12.13 -7.67
CA ALA A 270 10.30 -13.54 -7.65
C ALA A 270 9.79 -13.99 -6.27
N GLY A 271 10.30 -13.37 -5.20
CA GLY A 271 9.86 -13.62 -3.83
C GLY A 271 8.62 -12.86 -3.38
N MET A 272 7.98 -12.11 -4.26
CA MET A 272 6.81 -11.28 -3.95
C MET A 272 5.62 -11.67 -4.81
N THR A 273 4.41 -11.48 -4.28
CA THR A 273 3.17 -11.57 -5.05
C THR A 273 2.40 -10.26 -5.00
N ALA A 274 1.62 -9.97 -6.04
CA ALA A 274 0.68 -8.87 -6.06
C ALA A 274 -0.56 -9.29 -5.27
N ALA A 275 -0.83 -8.60 -4.19
CA ALA A 275 -2.07 -8.75 -3.44
C ALA A 275 -3.20 -7.99 -4.16
N LYS A 276 -4.41 -8.55 -4.14
CA LYS A 276 -5.54 -8.08 -4.91
C LYS A 276 -6.68 -7.69 -3.97
N MET A 277 -7.04 -6.43 -3.98
CA MET A 277 -8.15 -5.92 -3.18
C MET A 277 -8.87 -4.82 -3.94
N THR A 278 -10.16 -4.95 -4.03
CA THR A 278 -11.08 -3.99 -4.65
C THR A 278 -12.05 -3.50 -3.61
N LYS A 279 -12.29 -2.21 -3.57
CA LYS A 279 -13.35 -1.60 -2.78
C LYS A 279 -14.55 -1.31 -3.67
N ILE A 280 -15.73 -1.65 -3.16
CA ILE A 280 -17.01 -1.36 -3.78
C ILE A 280 -17.76 -0.45 -2.81
N PHE A 281 -18.04 0.78 -3.22
CA PHE A 281 -18.78 1.74 -2.41
C PHE A 281 -20.25 1.75 -2.87
N VAL A 282 -21.13 1.46 -1.93
CA VAL A 282 -22.58 1.39 -2.12
C VAL A 282 -23.21 2.54 -1.34
N PRO A 283 -23.51 3.68 -1.98
CA PRO A 283 -24.14 4.78 -1.29
C PRO A 283 -25.62 4.45 -1.06
N LEU A 284 -26.06 4.64 0.19
CA LEU A 284 -27.45 4.42 0.60
C LEU A 284 -27.99 5.70 1.26
N ARG A 285 -29.31 5.85 1.25
CA ARG A 285 -29.97 7.00 1.90
C ARG A 285 -29.63 7.05 3.39
N PRO A 286 -29.41 8.23 3.99
CA PRO A 286 -29.11 8.34 5.42
C PRO A 286 -30.17 7.71 6.31
N GLU A 287 -31.45 7.78 5.92
CA GLU A 287 -32.60 7.22 6.64
C GLU A 287 -32.49 5.70 6.79
N PHE A 288 -31.94 4.99 5.78
CA PHE A 288 -31.73 3.57 5.82
C PHE A 288 -30.95 3.12 7.06
N PHE A 289 -29.89 3.87 7.41
CA PHE A 289 -29.04 3.58 8.56
C PHE A 289 -29.70 4.06 9.87
N ALA A 290 -30.40 5.19 9.84
CA ALA A 290 -31.04 5.74 11.02
C ALA A 290 -32.20 4.85 11.50
N GLU A 291 -33.07 4.40 10.58
CA GLU A 291 -34.21 3.52 10.89
C GLU A 291 -33.77 2.18 11.49
N ARG A 292 -32.57 1.70 11.13
CA ARG A 292 -32.00 0.42 11.61
C ARG A 292 -31.04 0.60 12.78
N ASN A 293 -30.86 1.82 13.24
CA ASN A 293 -29.92 2.18 14.32
C ASN A 293 -28.49 1.63 14.06
N ILE A 294 -28.04 1.68 12.81
CA ILE A 294 -26.70 1.23 12.44
C ILE A 294 -25.68 2.33 12.81
N ALA A 295 -24.79 1.98 13.73
CA ALA A 295 -23.74 2.91 14.18
C ALA A 295 -22.70 3.16 13.08
N PRO A 296 -22.02 4.33 13.09
CA PRO A 296 -20.82 4.53 12.27
C PRO A 296 -19.78 3.43 12.49
N ASP A 297 -19.04 3.15 11.42
CA ASP A 297 -17.91 2.22 11.45
C ASP A 297 -18.24 0.81 12.01
N THR A 298 -19.44 0.32 11.68
CA THR A 298 -19.87 -1.04 11.97
C THR A 298 -19.30 -2.00 10.92
N PHE A 299 -18.67 -3.09 11.36
CA PHE A 299 -18.12 -4.10 10.47
C PHE A 299 -19.01 -5.35 10.43
N VAL A 300 -19.23 -5.88 9.23
CA VAL A 300 -19.87 -7.18 9.02
C VAL A 300 -18.95 -8.03 8.18
N THR A 301 -18.63 -9.22 8.65
CA THR A 301 -17.92 -10.22 7.84
C THR A 301 -18.88 -11.32 7.46
N ILE A 302 -19.09 -11.50 6.15
CA ILE A 302 -19.92 -12.56 5.60
C ILE A 302 -18.99 -13.65 5.12
N TYR A 303 -19.02 -14.80 5.79
CA TYR A 303 -18.18 -15.95 5.47
C TYR A 303 -18.90 -16.89 4.51
N GLU A 304 -18.20 -17.19 3.43
CA GLU A 304 -18.58 -18.22 2.45
C GLU A 304 -17.57 -19.39 2.52
N GLN A 305 -17.72 -20.41 1.68
CA GLN A 305 -16.92 -21.64 1.82
C GLN A 305 -15.40 -21.43 1.70
N ARG A 306 -14.93 -20.48 0.88
CA ARG A 306 -13.50 -20.26 0.59
C ARG A 306 -13.06 -18.81 0.64
N HIS A 307 -13.98 -17.89 0.83
CA HIS A 307 -13.71 -16.46 0.91
C HIS A 307 -14.70 -15.81 1.87
N ALA A 308 -14.45 -14.55 2.17
CA ALA A 308 -15.40 -13.77 2.93
C ALA A 308 -15.45 -12.34 2.38
N TRP A 309 -16.59 -11.72 2.54
CA TRP A 309 -16.81 -10.32 2.26
C TRP A 309 -16.67 -9.56 3.57
N LEU A 310 -15.86 -8.51 3.57
CA LEU A 310 -15.82 -7.56 4.67
C LEU A 310 -16.63 -6.34 4.25
N LEU A 311 -17.64 -6.01 5.04
CA LEU A 311 -18.47 -4.82 4.88
C LEU A 311 -18.12 -3.83 5.98
N HIS A 312 -17.92 -2.58 5.61
CA HIS A 312 -17.75 -1.46 6.52
C HIS A 312 -18.95 -0.52 6.34
N LEU A 313 -19.88 -0.59 7.28
CA LEU A 313 -21.13 0.16 7.25
C LEU A 313 -20.90 1.53 7.82
N ARG A 314 -21.44 2.56 7.18
CA ARG A 314 -21.26 3.96 7.54
C ARG A 314 -19.79 4.32 7.72
N THR A 315 -18.98 3.95 6.72
CA THR A 315 -17.55 4.26 6.68
C THR A 315 -17.31 5.75 6.97
N ASP A 316 -16.53 6.07 7.99
CA ASP A 316 -16.30 7.45 8.46
C ASP A 316 -17.60 8.20 8.83
N GLY A 317 -18.63 7.49 9.28
CA GLY A 317 -19.94 8.07 9.58
C GLY A 317 -20.79 8.41 8.34
N LYS A 318 -20.27 8.22 7.13
CA LYS A 318 -20.92 8.56 5.86
C LYS A 318 -22.06 7.58 5.51
N PRO A 319 -23.08 7.99 4.75
CA PRO A 319 -24.22 7.12 4.44
C PRO A 319 -23.90 6.15 3.28
N LEU A 320 -22.99 5.22 3.52
CA LEU A 320 -22.58 4.23 2.53
C LEU A 320 -22.16 2.92 3.20
N VAL A 321 -22.09 1.87 2.39
CA VAL A 321 -21.43 0.61 2.71
C VAL A 321 -20.21 0.47 1.83
N THR A 322 -19.04 0.24 2.43
CA THR A 322 -17.83 -0.17 1.70
C THR A 322 -17.72 -1.68 1.77
N ILE A 323 -17.70 -2.36 0.63
CA ILE A 323 -17.51 -3.80 0.51
C ILE A 323 -16.10 -4.05 0.00
N PHE A 324 -15.36 -4.92 0.69
CA PHE A 324 -14.01 -5.32 0.30
C PHE A 324 -14.06 -6.69 -0.38
N ALA A 325 -13.66 -6.72 -1.65
CA ALA A 325 -13.40 -7.92 -2.43
C ALA A 325 -11.91 -8.19 -2.45
N SER A 326 -11.49 -9.36 -1.99
CA SER A 326 -10.06 -9.69 -1.84
C SER A 326 -9.69 -10.95 -2.63
N GLY A 327 -8.43 -11.07 -3.03
CA GLY A 327 -7.90 -12.23 -3.74
C GLY A 327 -8.64 -12.50 -5.06
N ALA A 328 -9.15 -13.72 -5.23
CA ALA A 328 -9.88 -14.11 -6.45
C ALA A 328 -11.17 -13.31 -6.66
N MET A 329 -11.80 -12.84 -5.58
CA MET A 329 -13.01 -12.02 -5.67
C MET A 329 -12.72 -10.63 -6.23
N SER A 330 -11.56 -10.06 -5.95
CA SER A 330 -11.12 -8.82 -6.57
C SER A 330 -11.02 -8.95 -8.09
N ASP A 331 -10.40 -10.04 -8.59
CA ASP A 331 -10.35 -10.32 -10.03
C ASP A 331 -11.73 -10.46 -10.66
N LEU A 332 -12.65 -11.15 -9.96
CA LEU A 332 -14.03 -11.32 -10.44
C LEU A 332 -14.72 -9.96 -10.57
N VAL A 333 -14.64 -9.14 -9.52
CA VAL A 333 -15.30 -7.82 -9.48
C VAL A 333 -14.75 -6.89 -10.56
N GLU A 334 -13.44 -6.78 -10.68
CA GLU A 334 -12.81 -5.83 -11.64
C GLU A 334 -12.95 -6.24 -13.10
N LYS A 335 -13.22 -7.53 -13.38
CA LYS A 335 -13.37 -8.07 -14.74
C LYS A 335 -14.82 -8.28 -15.19
N SER A 336 -15.78 -8.17 -14.28
CA SER A 336 -17.20 -8.34 -14.57
C SER A 336 -17.86 -7.04 -15.02
N HIS A 337 -19.02 -7.14 -15.62
CA HIS A 337 -19.83 -5.96 -15.91
C HIS A 337 -20.33 -5.30 -14.62
N HIS A 338 -20.25 -3.99 -14.55
CA HIS A 338 -20.65 -3.22 -13.36
C HIS A 338 -22.07 -3.55 -12.90
N ALA A 339 -23.04 -3.64 -13.83
CA ALA A 339 -24.43 -3.94 -13.49
C ALA A 339 -24.60 -5.32 -12.82
N ASP A 340 -23.80 -6.32 -13.21
CA ASP A 340 -23.85 -7.66 -12.60
C ASP A 340 -23.30 -7.61 -11.17
N ILE A 341 -22.20 -6.86 -10.96
CA ILE A 341 -21.62 -6.66 -9.63
C ILE A 341 -22.56 -5.86 -8.73
N GLU A 342 -23.19 -4.80 -9.24
CA GLU A 342 -24.18 -4.03 -8.47
C GLU A 342 -25.32 -4.93 -7.98
N ASN A 343 -25.89 -5.77 -8.88
CA ASN A 343 -26.93 -6.70 -8.50
C ASN A 343 -26.47 -7.73 -7.47
N GLN A 344 -25.30 -8.34 -7.67
CA GLN A 344 -24.72 -9.30 -6.72
C GLN A 344 -24.49 -8.69 -5.33
N MET A 345 -23.96 -7.47 -5.28
CA MET A 345 -23.71 -6.80 -4.01
C MET A 345 -25.00 -6.39 -3.31
N LEU A 346 -26.02 -5.95 -4.04
CA LEU A 346 -27.33 -5.69 -3.45
C LEU A 346 -27.96 -6.99 -2.93
N ASP A 347 -27.87 -8.09 -3.67
CA ASP A 347 -28.33 -9.40 -3.19
C ASP A 347 -27.55 -9.88 -1.96
N LEU A 348 -26.25 -9.56 -1.89
CA LEU A 348 -25.43 -9.83 -0.70
C LEU A 348 -25.93 -9.06 0.50
N LEU A 349 -26.17 -7.75 0.36
CA LEU A 349 -26.69 -6.90 1.43
C LEU A 349 -28.06 -7.35 1.91
N GLU A 350 -28.98 -7.64 0.99
CA GLU A 350 -30.35 -8.11 1.32
C GLU A 350 -30.39 -9.38 2.16
N ARG A 351 -29.32 -10.19 2.14
CA ARG A 351 -29.20 -11.44 2.92
C ARG A 351 -28.62 -11.24 4.33
N VAL A 352 -28.12 -10.06 4.65
CA VAL A 352 -27.58 -9.78 5.98
C VAL A 352 -28.72 -9.46 6.94
N GLY A 353 -28.94 -10.35 7.90
CA GLY A 353 -30.02 -10.20 8.89
C GLY A 353 -29.59 -9.49 10.18
N GLU A 354 -28.29 -9.41 10.45
CA GLU A 354 -27.77 -8.71 11.63
C GLU A 354 -26.42 -8.02 11.34
N PRO A 355 -26.36 -6.67 11.35
CA PRO A 355 -27.53 -5.78 11.41
C PRO A 355 -28.42 -5.96 10.18
N ASP A 356 -29.72 -5.74 10.31
CA ASP A 356 -30.64 -5.90 9.18
C ASP A 356 -30.29 -4.94 8.04
N LEU A 357 -29.87 -5.47 6.89
CA LEU A 357 -29.58 -4.73 5.68
C LEU A 357 -30.62 -4.95 4.57
N SER A 358 -31.74 -5.62 4.88
CA SER A 358 -32.84 -5.78 3.94
C SER A 358 -33.40 -4.43 3.48
N GLY A 359 -33.79 -4.34 2.22
CA GLY A 359 -34.26 -3.08 1.61
C GLY A 359 -33.13 -2.18 1.12
N ALA A 360 -31.86 -2.59 1.15
CA ALA A 360 -30.73 -1.82 0.62
C ALA A 360 -30.96 -1.42 -0.84
N ARG A 361 -31.52 -2.32 -1.66
CA ARG A 361 -31.83 -2.08 -3.06
C ARG A 361 -32.80 -0.91 -3.28
N ASN A 362 -33.80 -0.77 -2.42
CA ASN A 362 -34.79 0.32 -2.50
C ASN A 362 -34.28 1.64 -1.91
N ASN A 363 -33.16 1.61 -1.20
CA ASN A 363 -32.53 2.74 -0.54
C ASN A 363 -31.21 3.16 -1.19
N LEU A 364 -30.90 2.63 -2.37
CA LEU A 364 -29.72 3.02 -3.13
C LEU A 364 -29.79 4.52 -3.49
N GLU A 365 -28.70 5.25 -3.25
CA GLU A 365 -28.54 6.66 -3.58
C GLU A 365 -27.34 6.85 -4.52
N GLY A 366 -27.63 7.15 -5.79
CA GLY A 366 -26.57 7.31 -6.78
C GLY A 366 -26.05 5.97 -7.36
N ARG A 367 -24.79 5.98 -7.78
CA ARG A 367 -24.15 4.84 -8.46
C ARG A 367 -23.08 4.23 -7.58
N PHE A 368 -22.85 2.94 -7.75
CA PHE A 368 -21.69 2.27 -7.16
C PHE A 368 -20.41 2.88 -7.69
N HIS A 369 -19.39 2.91 -6.84
CA HIS A 369 -18.02 3.19 -7.24
C HIS A 369 -17.16 1.97 -6.93
N ILE A 370 -16.48 1.44 -7.95
CA ILE A 370 -15.67 0.22 -7.86
C ILE A 370 -14.26 0.59 -8.23
N THR A 371 -13.30 0.27 -7.37
CA THR A 371 -11.88 0.53 -7.63
C THR A 371 -11.28 -0.54 -8.55
N ASP A 372 -10.20 -0.21 -9.26
CA ASP A 372 -9.59 -1.01 -10.32
C ASP A 372 -8.09 -1.31 -10.08
N TRP A 373 -7.66 -1.35 -8.83
CA TRP A 373 -6.23 -1.43 -8.49
C TRP A 373 -5.48 -2.61 -9.12
N THR A 374 -6.15 -3.72 -9.39
CA THR A 374 -5.53 -4.93 -9.92
C THR A 374 -5.53 -4.99 -11.45
N THR A 375 -6.43 -4.28 -12.09
CA THR A 375 -6.51 -4.17 -13.56
C THR A 375 -5.93 -2.88 -14.11
N ASN A 376 -5.78 -1.85 -13.28
CA ASN A 376 -5.19 -0.58 -13.67
C ASN A 376 -3.71 -0.76 -14.04
N PRO A 377 -3.31 -0.43 -15.29
CA PRO A 377 -1.96 -0.68 -15.79
C PRO A 377 -0.85 0.06 -15.04
N ASN A 378 -1.20 1.13 -14.31
CA ASN A 378 -0.24 1.90 -13.52
C ASN A 378 0.14 1.19 -12.22
N PHE A 379 -0.68 0.22 -11.74
CA PHE A 379 -0.48 -0.41 -10.43
C PHE A 379 -0.43 -1.93 -10.49
N LEU A 380 -1.42 -2.60 -11.09
CA LEU A 380 -1.55 -4.06 -11.22
C LEU A 380 -1.42 -4.81 -9.86
N ALA A 381 -1.70 -4.13 -8.78
CA ALA A 381 -1.68 -4.64 -7.41
C ALA A 381 -2.31 -3.63 -6.45
N ALA A 382 -3.08 -4.09 -5.49
CA ALA A 382 -3.48 -3.27 -4.35
C ALA A 382 -2.28 -3.02 -3.42
N TYR A 383 -1.53 -4.06 -3.10
CA TYR A 383 -0.26 -4.01 -2.34
C TYR A 383 0.59 -5.26 -2.63
N SER A 384 1.70 -5.45 -1.92
CA SER A 384 2.57 -6.61 -2.05
C SER A 384 2.38 -7.59 -0.91
N ALA A 385 2.58 -8.88 -1.16
CA ALA A 385 2.73 -9.91 -0.14
C ALA A 385 3.98 -10.76 -0.44
N MET A 386 4.60 -11.32 0.61
CA MET A 386 5.79 -12.15 0.45
C MET A 386 5.41 -13.61 0.26
N LEU A 387 6.13 -14.27 -0.63
CA LEU A 387 6.10 -15.73 -0.73
C LEU A 387 6.87 -16.36 0.44
N PRO A 388 6.48 -17.57 0.87
CA PRO A 388 7.15 -18.28 1.96
C PRO A 388 8.66 -18.46 1.72
N GLY A 389 9.46 -18.40 2.78
CA GLY A 389 10.90 -18.58 2.75
C GLY A 389 11.69 -17.41 2.16
N VAL A 390 11.04 -16.31 1.81
CA VAL A 390 11.69 -15.14 1.23
C VAL A 390 11.65 -13.98 2.22
N LYS A 391 12.82 -13.38 2.48
CA LYS A 391 12.90 -12.21 3.36
C LYS A 391 12.73 -10.93 2.55
N ARG A 392 11.85 -10.03 2.99
CA ARG A 392 11.76 -8.67 2.45
C ARG A 392 13.11 -7.96 2.55
N ARG A 393 13.35 -7.06 1.63
CA ARG A 393 14.58 -6.27 1.58
C ARG A 393 14.24 -4.79 1.71
N ASN A 394 15.13 -4.04 2.37
CA ASN A 394 15.16 -2.58 2.30
C ASN A 394 15.32 -2.13 0.85
N PRO A 395 15.14 -0.83 0.54
CA PRO A 395 15.32 -0.32 -0.82
C PRO A 395 16.54 -0.91 -1.51
N LEU A 396 16.31 -1.54 -2.66
CA LEU A 396 17.35 -2.16 -3.47
C LEU A 396 18.15 -1.06 -4.16
N VAL A 397 19.48 -1.10 -4.03
CA VAL A 397 20.39 -0.10 -4.59
C VAL A 397 21.30 -0.76 -5.61
N ILE A 398 21.21 -0.32 -6.86
CA ILE A 398 22.02 -0.78 -8.00
C ILE A 398 22.78 0.43 -8.56
N GLY A 399 23.96 0.70 -8.00
CA GLY A 399 24.65 1.94 -8.31
C GLY A 399 23.79 3.16 -7.92
N ASN A 400 23.47 4.04 -8.88
CA ASN A 400 22.63 5.21 -8.66
C ASN A 400 21.14 4.98 -9.02
N LEU A 401 20.75 3.74 -9.34
CA LEU A 401 19.36 3.32 -9.47
C LEU A 401 18.91 2.69 -8.14
N VAL A 402 17.79 3.17 -7.61
CA VAL A 402 17.23 2.73 -6.33
C VAL A 402 15.78 2.29 -6.56
N PHE A 403 15.38 1.16 -5.96
CA PHE A 403 14.00 0.70 -5.92
C PHE A 403 13.48 0.81 -4.50
N ALA A 404 12.34 1.43 -4.32
CA ALA A 404 11.65 1.64 -3.04
C ALA A 404 10.13 1.47 -3.22
N GLY A 405 9.37 1.72 -2.18
CA GLY A 405 7.92 1.53 -2.12
C GLY A 405 7.53 0.57 -1.00
N GLU A 406 6.24 0.33 -0.82
CA GLU A 406 5.71 -0.53 0.25
C GLU A 406 6.25 -1.98 0.20
N ALA A 407 6.65 -2.45 -0.98
CA ALA A 407 7.23 -3.78 -1.17
C ALA A 407 8.67 -3.90 -0.68
N PHE A 408 9.39 -2.79 -0.52
CA PHE A 408 10.81 -2.75 -0.15
C PHE A 408 11.01 -2.27 1.30
N VAL A 409 10.38 -2.99 2.23
CA VAL A 409 10.49 -2.78 3.68
C VAL A 409 10.88 -4.09 4.32
N GLN A 410 12.05 -4.15 4.96
CA GLN A 410 12.57 -5.38 5.56
C GLN A 410 12.00 -5.65 6.94
N ASP A 411 11.82 -4.62 7.72
CA ASP A 411 11.35 -4.72 9.10
C ASP A 411 9.82 -4.82 9.11
N LEU A 412 9.28 -5.98 9.51
CA LEU A 412 7.84 -6.23 9.58
C LEU A 412 7.13 -5.26 10.54
N LYS A 413 7.83 -4.79 11.59
CA LYS A 413 7.29 -3.77 12.53
C LYS A 413 7.11 -2.39 11.90
N LYS A 414 7.68 -2.16 10.70
CA LYS A 414 7.52 -0.93 9.92
C LYS A 414 6.40 -1.02 8.89
N SER A 415 5.50 -1.96 9.09
CA SER A 415 4.26 -2.12 8.34
C SER A 415 4.49 -2.16 6.81
N PRO A 416 5.17 -3.21 6.28
CA PRO A 416 5.23 -3.43 4.85
C PRO A 416 3.82 -3.55 4.27
N SER A 417 3.68 -3.35 2.96
CA SER A 417 2.37 -3.42 2.27
C SER A 417 1.37 -2.33 2.68
N GLN A 418 1.81 -1.34 3.47
CA GLN A 418 0.99 -0.25 4.01
C GLN A 418 1.57 1.13 3.69
N MET A 419 0.80 2.20 3.96
CA MET A 419 1.25 3.59 3.81
C MET A 419 2.51 3.88 4.61
N THR A 420 2.58 3.38 5.84
CA THR A 420 3.74 3.54 6.73
C THR A 420 5.00 2.94 6.13
N GLY A 421 4.89 1.74 5.54
CA GLY A 421 5.99 1.10 4.83
C GLY A 421 6.43 1.87 3.59
N ALA A 422 5.48 2.37 2.80
CA ALA A 422 5.77 3.21 1.64
C ALA A 422 6.55 4.47 2.04
N TRP A 423 6.09 5.17 3.08
CA TRP A 423 6.75 6.36 3.62
C TRP A 423 8.16 6.04 4.14
N GLU A 424 8.33 5.01 4.95
CA GLU A 424 9.64 4.65 5.50
C GLU A 424 10.63 4.21 4.43
N SER A 425 10.17 3.41 3.46
CA SER A 425 10.98 3.00 2.31
C SER A 425 11.45 4.19 1.49
N GLY A 426 10.58 5.16 1.23
CA GLY A 426 10.93 6.40 0.54
C GLY A 426 11.98 7.21 1.30
N ARG A 427 11.82 7.35 2.62
CA ARG A 427 12.81 8.02 3.49
C ARG A 427 14.17 7.33 3.48
N ILE A 428 14.19 6.01 3.57
CA ILE A 428 15.45 5.24 3.50
C ILE A 428 16.12 5.44 2.13
N ALA A 429 15.36 5.38 1.04
CA ALA A 429 15.87 5.62 -0.30
C ALA A 429 16.42 7.05 -0.47
N GLY A 430 15.67 8.05 0.01
CA GLY A 430 16.11 9.45 0.03
C GLY A 430 17.41 9.65 0.79
N LYS A 431 17.55 9.05 1.99
CA LYS A 431 18.80 9.09 2.77
C LYS A 431 19.97 8.43 2.03
N LYS A 432 19.74 7.30 1.33
CA LYS A 432 20.78 6.63 0.53
C LYS A 432 21.28 7.52 -0.61
N ILE A 433 20.38 8.20 -1.32
CA ILE A 433 20.74 9.16 -2.38
C ILE A 433 21.47 10.37 -1.78
N LEU A 434 20.95 10.96 -0.71
CA LEU A 434 21.57 12.09 -0.02
C LEU A 434 23.01 11.78 0.43
N THR A 435 23.23 10.58 1.00
CA THR A 435 24.59 10.15 1.41
C THR A 435 25.57 10.14 0.23
N LYS A 436 25.12 9.66 -0.94
CA LYS A 436 25.96 9.65 -2.16
C LYS A 436 26.25 11.07 -2.66
N LEU A 437 25.23 11.93 -2.70
CA LEU A 437 25.38 13.34 -3.07
C LEU A 437 26.40 14.05 -2.16
N ALA A 438 26.33 13.82 -0.85
CA ALA A 438 27.25 14.40 0.11
C ALA A 438 28.70 13.91 -0.08
N LEU A 439 28.88 12.63 -0.39
CA LEU A 439 30.20 12.05 -0.68
C LEU A 439 30.80 12.59 -1.99
N GLU A 440 29.98 12.75 -3.04
CA GLU A 440 30.41 13.33 -4.30
C GLU A 440 30.79 14.81 -4.16
N ALA A 441 29.99 15.58 -3.42
CA ALA A 441 30.28 16.98 -3.12
C ALA A 441 31.62 17.15 -2.35
N ARG A 442 31.87 16.28 -1.37
CA ARG A 442 33.13 16.28 -0.61
C ARG A 442 34.32 15.99 -1.53
N ARG A 443 34.27 14.97 -2.37
CA ARG A 443 35.34 14.62 -3.31
C ARG A 443 35.64 15.76 -4.30
N ALA A 444 34.58 16.42 -4.80
CA ALA A 444 34.75 17.58 -5.68
C ALA A 444 35.46 18.77 -4.98
N GLY A 445 35.15 19.00 -3.69
CA GLY A 445 35.83 20.02 -2.87
C GLY A 445 37.30 19.70 -2.56
N GLU A 446 37.61 18.41 -2.32
CA GLU A 446 38.99 17.95 -2.07
C GLU A 446 39.89 18.06 -3.31
N VAL A 447 39.33 17.84 -4.53
CA VAL A 447 40.06 18.01 -5.80
C VAL A 447 40.30 19.49 -6.13
N GLY A 448 39.38 20.38 -5.71
CA GLY A 448 39.53 21.83 -5.90
C GLY A 448 40.52 22.52 -4.95
N SER A 449 40.93 21.84 -3.88
CA SER A 449 41.88 22.35 -2.87
C SER A 449 43.30 21.80 -3.03
N GLY A 450 43.66 21.22 -4.17
CA GLY A 450 45.03 20.83 -4.51
C GLY A 450 45.95 22.06 -4.49
N PRO A 451 47.24 21.93 -4.09
CA PRO A 451 48.15 23.08 -3.89
C PRO A 451 48.23 23.90 -5.16
N GLN A 452 47.79 25.14 -5.07
CA GLN A 452 48.23 26.15 -6.04
C GLN A 452 49.75 26.19 -5.97
N SER A 453 50.40 25.64 -6.98
CA SER A 453 51.85 25.78 -7.16
C SER A 453 52.19 27.26 -7.21
N SER A 454 52.82 27.69 -6.16
CA SER A 454 53.54 28.98 -6.08
C SER A 454 54.72 29.02 -7.06
#